data_94c8fcb88cd015cb626a50a3667525f2
#
_entry.id   94c8fcb88cd015cb626a50a3667525f2
#
_cell.length_a   1.000
_cell.length_b   1.000
_cell.length_c   1.000
_cell.angle_alpha   90.00
_cell.angle_beta   90.00
_cell.angle_gamma   90.00
#
_symmetry.space_group_name_H-M   'P 1'
#
loop_
_entity.id
_entity.type
_entity.pdbx_description
1 polymer ?
#
loop_
_entity_poly.entity_id
_entity_poly.type
_entity_poly.pdbx_seq_one_letter_code
_entity_poly.pdbx_strand_id
1 'polypeptide(L)'
;EGFAELRIPIVKDRPFFYDLTANGAVRVSDYSTVGTTVTYQAGLVWAPVADFRLRGTYAQAVRAPNIGELFAPSNQTFAFIDDPCAFDSRDNGSDTREANCLSLLQGLGLTDAQIAGFTGDTGTSLPGLSTGNIDLTEETAKTLTFGAIFQPTFIPGLILSADYYDVEIEDAVATPSANTLLELCVDAVSLDNEFCANIDRTPVGGGFDPADAGVVSGFTLQPKNVAAFSTKGIDFSARYRVPTEKLGIFNFSFVGNHLISLETQGTPGADIIENAGVLGDPEWQVNFDFNWTLDNFNLNYGINYADKTLRFSRADIAADPDIVAPEYLKVDSRFEHDVQLRWTTDSNMSFYVGVNNVFDQEPDVGLYFDPVSALGRFFYAGIRISGDDLGF
;
A
#
# COMPACT_ATOMS: atom_id res chain seq x y z
N GLU A 1 -26.97 7.32 -8.29
CA GLU A 1 -25.99 8.31 -7.86
C GLU A 1 -26.44 9.72 -8.22
N GLY A 2 -26.14 10.68 -7.34
CA GLY A 2 -26.29 12.11 -7.60
C GLY A 2 -25.04 12.84 -7.11
N PHE A 3 -24.56 13.82 -7.87
CA PHE A 3 -23.39 14.60 -7.47
C PHE A 3 -23.54 16.07 -7.80
N ALA A 4 -22.83 16.90 -7.06
CA ALA A 4 -22.71 18.33 -7.32
C ALA A 4 -21.26 18.76 -7.12
N GLU A 5 -20.77 19.61 -8.02
CA GLU A 5 -19.44 20.21 -7.95
C GLU A 5 -19.58 21.73 -8.05
N LEU A 6 -18.77 22.44 -7.28
CA LEU A 6 -18.78 23.89 -7.23
C LEU A 6 -17.34 24.42 -7.22
N ARG A 7 -17.08 25.41 -8.07
CA ARG A 7 -15.84 26.16 -8.08
C ARG A 7 -16.16 27.64 -7.97
N ILE A 8 -15.66 28.26 -6.91
CA ILE A 8 -15.95 29.67 -6.57
C ILE A 8 -14.67 30.47 -6.63
N PRO A 9 -14.45 31.32 -7.64
CA PRO A 9 -13.42 32.34 -7.59
C PRO A 9 -13.82 33.40 -6.56
N ILE A 10 -13.10 33.45 -5.42
CA ILE A 10 -13.42 34.35 -4.29
C ILE A 10 -12.85 35.75 -4.55
N VAL A 11 -11.56 35.81 -4.90
CA VAL A 11 -10.83 37.06 -5.18
C VAL A 11 -9.86 36.82 -6.31
N LYS A 12 -9.76 37.79 -7.22
CA LYS A 12 -8.81 37.77 -8.32
C LYS A 12 -8.23 39.13 -8.59
N ASP A 13 -6.97 39.18 -9.04
CA ASP A 13 -6.27 40.40 -9.48
C ASP A 13 -6.25 41.52 -8.41
N ARG A 14 -6.00 41.14 -7.14
CA ARG A 14 -5.83 42.06 -6.01
C ARG A 14 -4.43 41.88 -5.38
N PRO A 15 -3.89 42.89 -4.69
CA PRO A 15 -2.64 42.74 -3.93
C PRO A 15 -2.69 41.54 -2.99
N PHE A 16 -1.72 40.64 -3.05
CA PHE A 16 -1.64 39.35 -2.32
C PHE A 16 -2.74 38.32 -2.67
N PHE A 17 -3.58 38.60 -3.65
CA PHE A 17 -4.63 37.71 -4.15
C PHE A 17 -4.67 37.76 -5.69
N TYR A 18 -3.60 37.27 -6.32
CA TYR A 18 -3.58 37.07 -7.76
C TYR A 18 -4.71 36.13 -8.18
N ASP A 19 -4.91 35.05 -7.40
CA ASP A 19 -6.08 34.17 -7.50
C ASP A 19 -6.37 33.53 -6.13
N LEU A 20 -7.64 33.56 -5.70
CA LEU A 20 -8.15 32.79 -4.56
C LEU A 20 -9.42 32.10 -4.99
N THR A 21 -9.36 30.78 -5.11
CA THR A 21 -10.47 29.95 -5.59
C THR A 21 -10.74 28.84 -4.59
N ALA A 22 -12.00 28.68 -4.18
CA ALA A 22 -12.49 27.53 -3.45
C ALA A 22 -13.16 26.53 -4.40
N ASN A 23 -13.02 25.26 -4.11
CA ASN A 23 -13.74 24.18 -4.80
C ASN A 23 -14.33 23.22 -3.78
N GLY A 24 -15.46 22.62 -4.13
CA GLY A 24 -16.12 21.60 -3.33
C GLY A 24 -16.91 20.67 -4.21
N ALA A 25 -16.99 19.41 -3.80
CA ALA A 25 -17.81 18.40 -4.45
C ALA A 25 -18.47 17.52 -3.40
N VAL A 26 -19.65 17.03 -3.70
CA VAL A 26 -20.37 16.02 -2.93
C VAL A 26 -21.00 15.02 -3.89
N ARG A 27 -20.94 13.75 -3.52
CA ARG A 27 -21.61 12.66 -4.23
C ARG A 27 -22.36 11.81 -3.23
N VAL A 28 -23.59 11.47 -3.57
CA VAL A 28 -24.44 10.53 -2.84
C VAL A 28 -24.69 9.34 -3.78
N SER A 29 -24.31 8.15 -3.33
CA SER A 29 -24.49 6.91 -4.09
C SER A 29 -25.32 5.94 -3.25
N ASP A 30 -26.21 5.19 -3.88
CA ASP A 30 -27.02 4.16 -3.25
C ASP A 30 -26.65 2.81 -3.86
N TYR A 31 -26.09 1.93 -3.02
CA TYR A 31 -25.66 0.58 -3.40
C TYR A 31 -26.61 -0.45 -2.82
N SER A 32 -26.97 -1.46 -3.61
CA SER A 32 -27.82 -2.56 -3.14
C SER A 32 -27.18 -3.41 -2.00
N THR A 33 -25.89 -3.27 -1.78
CA THR A 33 -25.10 -4.07 -0.82
C THR A 33 -24.82 -3.34 0.49
N VAL A 34 -24.40 -2.07 0.42
CA VAL A 34 -24.02 -1.28 1.61
C VAL A 34 -24.95 -0.07 1.84
N GLY A 35 -25.98 0.12 1.00
CA GLY A 35 -26.93 1.22 1.13
C GLY A 35 -26.35 2.56 0.64
N THR A 36 -26.76 3.65 1.30
CA THR A 36 -26.43 5.01 0.87
C THR A 36 -25.09 5.45 1.44
N THR A 37 -24.16 5.81 0.56
CA THR A 37 -22.84 6.34 0.91
C THR A 37 -22.71 7.80 0.47
N VAL A 38 -21.90 8.58 1.20
CA VAL A 38 -21.63 9.99 0.89
C VAL A 38 -20.14 10.22 0.81
N THR A 39 -19.69 10.75 -0.33
CA THR A 39 -18.31 11.22 -0.52
C THR A 39 -18.31 12.74 -0.72
N TYR A 40 -17.28 13.39 -0.23
CA TYR A 40 -17.16 14.83 -0.38
C TYR A 40 -15.70 15.27 -0.41
N GLN A 41 -15.47 16.44 -1.00
CA GLN A 41 -14.20 17.15 -0.93
C GLN A 41 -14.40 18.64 -0.82
N ALA A 42 -13.45 19.30 -0.15
CA ALA A 42 -13.33 20.75 -0.10
C ALA A 42 -11.89 21.15 -0.31
N GLY A 43 -11.64 22.14 -1.15
CA GLY A 43 -10.29 22.58 -1.48
C GLY A 43 -10.21 24.09 -1.61
N LEU A 44 -8.99 24.60 -1.39
CA LEU A 44 -8.64 25.99 -1.54
C LEU A 44 -7.35 26.11 -2.36
N VAL A 45 -7.36 27.01 -3.32
CA VAL A 45 -6.18 27.39 -4.10
C VAL A 45 -5.96 28.88 -3.89
N TRP A 46 -4.79 29.26 -3.40
CA TRP A 46 -4.40 30.64 -3.18
C TRP A 46 -3.08 30.95 -3.87
N ALA A 47 -3.13 31.84 -4.83
CA ALA A 47 -1.94 32.42 -5.47
C ALA A 47 -1.80 33.88 -4.97
N PRO A 48 -0.90 34.17 -4.01
CA PRO A 48 -0.65 35.55 -3.58
C PRO A 48 -0.03 36.39 -4.71
N VAL A 49 0.78 35.76 -5.55
CA VAL A 49 1.39 36.35 -6.77
C VAL A 49 1.29 35.33 -7.91
N ALA A 50 1.54 35.78 -9.14
CA ALA A 50 1.46 34.93 -10.33
C ALA A 50 2.42 33.71 -10.26
N ASP A 51 3.59 33.91 -9.66
CA ASP A 51 4.68 32.93 -9.62
C ASP A 51 4.55 31.88 -8.52
N PHE A 52 3.68 32.11 -7.53
CA PHE A 52 3.56 31.24 -6.37
C PHE A 52 2.10 30.89 -6.05
N ARG A 53 1.84 29.59 -5.81
CA ARG A 53 0.51 29.07 -5.52
C ARG A 53 0.58 28.07 -4.38
N LEU A 54 -0.34 28.21 -3.42
CA LEU A 54 -0.64 27.23 -2.38
C LEU A 54 -1.94 26.53 -2.71
N ARG A 55 -2.01 25.25 -2.37
CA ARG A 55 -3.25 24.46 -2.49
C ARG A 55 -3.42 23.58 -1.26
N GLY A 56 -4.65 23.37 -0.85
CA GLY A 56 -5.01 22.43 0.19
C GLY A 56 -6.34 21.78 -0.14
N THR A 57 -6.47 20.49 0.14
CA THR A 57 -7.71 19.73 -0.08
C THR A 57 -7.91 18.77 1.08
N TYR A 58 -9.14 18.70 1.56
CA TYR A 58 -9.63 17.64 2.42
C TYR A 58 -10.72 16.87 1.68
N ALA A 59 -10.64 15.54 1.68
CA ALA A 59 -11.59 14.67 1.01
C ALA A 59 -11.95 13.48 1.89
N GLN A 60 -13.20 13.03 1.79
CA GLN A 60 -13.62 11.72 2.26
C GLN A 60 -14.14 10.93 1.06
N ALA A 61 -13.55 9.75 0.86
CA ALA A 61 -13.97 8.77 -0.14
C ALA A 61 -14.44 7.49 0.55
N VAL A 62 -15.24 6.70 -0.16
CA VAL A 62 -15.68 5.38 0.30
C VAL A 62 -15.43 4.34 -0.78
N ARG A 63 -15.15 3.12 -0.36
CA ARG A 63 -15.09 1.93 -1.22
C ARG A 63 -16.14 0.92 -0.77
N ALA A 64 -17.10 0.61 -1.63
CA ALA A 64 -18.02 -0.49 -1.39
C ALA A 64 -17.28 -1.83 -1.61
N PRO A 65 -17.56 -2.87 -0.80
CA PRO A 65 -17.00 -4.20 -1.01
C PRO A 65 -17.31 -4.71 -2.44
N ASN A 66 -16.37 -5.42 -3.02
CA ASN A 66 -16.56 -6.01 -4.35
C ASN A 66 -17.37 -7.32 -4.27
N ILE A 67 -17.82 -7.80 -5.44
CA ILE A 67 -18.65 -9.01 -5.55
C ILE A 67 -17.94 -10.24 -4.99
N GLY A 68 -16.62 -10.34 -5.17
CA GLY A 68 -15.83 -11.45 -4.63
C GLY A 68 -15.76 -11.43 -3.10
N GLU A 69 -15.58 -10.25 -2.49
CA GLU A 69 -15.59 -10.09 -1.04
C GLU A 69 -16.94 -10.45 -0.42
N LEU A 70 -18.05 -10.11 -1.10
CA LEU A 70 -19.40 -10.37 -0.60
C LEU A 70 -19.88 -11.80 -0.86
N PHE A 71 -19.64 -12.33 -2.07
CA PHE A 71 -20.35 -13.51 -2.57
C PHE A 71 -19.42 -14.64 -3.05
N ALA A 72 -18.12 -14.62 -2.68
CA ALA A 72 -17.25 -15.74 -3.01
C ALA A 72 -17.85 -17.05 -2.49
N PRO A 73 -17.95 -18.09 -3.32
CA PRO A 73 -18.41 -19.38 -2.88
C PRO A 73 -17.42 -19.98 -1.88
N SER A 74 -17.93 -20.83 -0.97
CA SER A 74 -17.07 -21.54 -0.01
C SER A 74 -16.10 -22.45 -0.75
N ASN A 75 -14.81 -22.25 -0.51
CA ASN A 75 -13.73 -23.06 -1.04
C ASN A 75 -12.92 -23.66 0.11
N GLN A 76 -12.39 -24.85 -0.08
CA GLN A 76 -11.51 -25.47 0.90
C GLN A 76 -10.16 -24.71 0.93
N THR A 77 -9.67 -24.48 2.14
CA THR A 77 -8.35 -23.95 2.43
C THR A 77 -7.68 -24.78 3.51
N PHE A 78 -6.38 -24.55 3.74
CA PHE A 78 -5.60 -25.25 4.75
C PHE A 78 -4.70 -24.24 5.47
N ALA A 79 -4.53 -24.43 6.80
CA ALA A 79 -3.62 -23.63 7.59
C ALA A 79 -2.92 -24.50 8.66
N PHE A 80 -1.67 -24.14 8.96
CA PHE A 80 -1.03 -24.57 10.20
C PHE A 80 -1.53 -23.67 11.32
N ILE A 81 -1.89 -24.28 12.43
CA ILE A 81 -2.50 -23.59 13.57
C ILE A 81 -1.48 -23.49 14.69
N ASP A 82 -1.20 -22.27 15.11
CA ASP A 82 -0.52 -21.93 16.35
C ASP A 82 -1.59 -21.48 17.34
N ASP A 83 -1.97 -22.39 18.26
CA ASP A 83 -3.13 -22.16 19.12
C ASP A 83 -2.79 -21.16 20.23
N PRO A 84 -3.45 -19.98 20.29
CA PRO A 84 -3.21 -18.99 21.34
C PRO A 84 -3.60 -19.48 22.74
N CYS A 85 -4.35 -20.58 22.85
CA CYS A 85 -4.68 -21.22 24.12
C CYS A 85 -3.70 -22.30 24.57
N ALA A 86 -2.63 -22.57 23.80
CA ALA A 86 -1.56 -23.45 24.24
C ALA A 86 -0.94 -22.97 25.57
N PHE A 87 -0.42 -23.91 26.36
CA PHE A 87 0.07 -23.62 27.72
C PHE A 87 1.21 -22.60 27.77
N ASP A 88 1.97 -22.45 26.68
CA ASP A 88 3.11 -21.54 26.51
C ASP A 88 2.76 -20.24 25.78
N SER A 89 1.53 -20.09 25.28
CA SER A 89 1.08 -18.96 24.47
C SER A 89 -0.07 -18.17 25.10
N ARG A 90 -0.83 -18.76 26.00
CA ARG A 90 -2.08 -18.17 26.54
C ARG A 90 -1.90 -16.92 27.40
N ASP A 91 -0.70 -16.67 27.92
CA ASP A 91 -0.33 -15.49 28.70
C ASP A 91 0.35 -14.38 27.85
N ASN A 92 0.54 -14.64 26.54
CA ASN A 92 1.23 -13.73 25.62
C ASN A 92 0.27 -12.87 24.77
N GLY A 93 -0.94 -12.59 25.21
CA GLY A 93 -1.93 -11.82 24.48
C GLY A 93 -2.54 -10.68 25.28
N SER A 94 -3.82 -10.40 25.01
CA SER A 94 -4.58 -9.40 25.76
C SER A 94 -4.81 -9.83 27.22
N ASP A 95 -5.17 -8.87 28.07
CA ASP A 95 -5.52 -9.14 29.49
C ASP A 95 -6.68 -10.14 29.66
N THR A 96 -7.45 -10.41 28.60
CA THR A 96 -8.60 -11.34 28.60
C THR A 96 -8.25 -12.73 28.07
N ARG A 97 -7.13 -12.90 27.33
CA ARG A 97 -6.77 -14.15 26.64
C ARG A 97 -6.72 -15.35 27.58
N GLU A 98 -5.98 -15.26 28.68
CA GLU A 98 -5.82 -16.39 29.61
C GLU A 98 -7.17 -16.83 30.16
N ALA A 99 -8.00 -15.88 30.65
CA ALA A 99 -9.30 -16.18 31.22
C ALA A 99 -10.27 -16.79 30.18
N ASN A 100 -10.26 -16.26 28.96
CA ASN A 100 -11.07 -16.74 27.84
C ASN A 100 -10.62 -18.15 27.42
N CYS A 101 -9.33 -18.40 27.28
CA CYS A 101 -8.78 -19.72 26.97
C CYS A 101 -9.16 -20.79 28.03
N LEU A 102 -9.02 -20.45 29.32
CA LEU A 102 -9.41 -21.35 30.37
C LEU A 102 -10.90 -21.66 30.31
N SER A 103 -11.75 -20.64 30.16
CA SER A 103 -13.20 -20.80 30.04
C SER A 103 -13.59 -21.63 28.81
N LEU A 104 -12.94 -21.40 27.66
CA LEU A 104 -13.18 -22.13 26.42
C LEU A 104 -12.84 -23.61 26.57
N LEU A 105 -11.64 -23.95 27.07
CA LEU A 105 -11.18 -25.33 27.22
C LEU A 105 -11.99 -26.07 28.27
N GLN A 106 -12.36 -25.43 29.40
CA GLN A 106 -13.27 -25.99 30.39
C GLN A 106 -14.68 -26.25 29.81
N GLY A 107 -15.19 -25.30 28.98
CA GLY A 107 -16.45 -25.44 28.27
C GLY A 107 -16.48 -26.64 27.32
N LEU A 108 -15.33 -27.03 26.77
CA LEU A 108 -15.16 -28.25 25.96
C LEU A 108 -15.01 -29.53 26.78
N GLY A 109 -14.97 -29.42 28.12
CA GLY A 109 -14.91 -30.52 29.03
C GLY A 109 -13.51 -30.96 29.48
N LEU A 110 -12.48 -30.20 29.19
CA LEU A 110 -11.11 -30.50 29.63
C LEU A 110 -10.99 -30.29 31.15
N THR A 111 -10.24 -31.17 31.81
CA THR A 111 -9.86 -31.01 33.21
C THR A 111 -8.71 -30.03 33.38
N ASP A 112 -8.51 -29.44 34.55
CA ASP A 112 -7.42 -28.51 34.83
C ASP A 112 -6.05 -29.15 34.55
N ALA A 113 -5.87 -30.44 34.76
CA ALA A 113 -4.64 -31.17 34.45
C ALA A 113 -4.38 -31.27 32.93
N GLN A 114 -5.43 -31.43 32.11
CA GLN A 114 -5.32 -31.44 30.65
C GLN A 114 -5.05 -30.02 30.12
N ILE A 115 -5.70 -29.00 30.69
CA ILE A 115 -5.49 -27.59 30.32
C ILE A 115 -4.07 -27.15 30.65
N ALA A 116 -3.50 -27.60 31.78
CA ALA A 116 -2.12 -27.25 32.16
C ALA A 116 -1.06 -27.75 31.17
N GLY A 117 -1.35 -28.81 30.42
CA GLY A 117 -0.43 -29.36 29.39
C GLY A 117 -0.98 -29.24 27.95
N PHE A 118 -1.98 -28.40 27.72
CA PHE A 118 -2.60 -28.27 26.41
C PHE A 118 -1.64 -27.55 25.43
N THR A 119 -1.26 -28.21 24.36
CA THR A 119 -0.37 -27.66 23.32
C THR A 119 -1.11 -27.10 22.13
N GLY A 120 -2.35 -27.52 21.88
CA GLY A 120 -3.12 -27.16 20.68
C GLY A 120 -2.52 -27.68 19.37
N ASP A 121 -1.39 -28.41 19.45
CA ASP A 121 -0.65 -28.86 18.26
C ASP A 121 -1.42 -29.97 17.53
N THR A 122 -1.58 -29.81 16.23
CA THR A 122 -2.19 -30.79 15.34
C THR A 122 -1.18 -31.59 14.52
N GLY A 123 0.10 -31.21 14.55
CA GLY A 123 1.19 -31.82 13.79
C GLY A 123 1.06 -31.73 12.26
N THR A 124 -0.08 -31.23 11.77
CA THR A 124 -0.40 -31.13 10.34
C THR A 124 -1.23 -29.86 10.07
N SER A 125 -1.28 -29.45 8.80
CA SER A 125 -2.23 -28.40 8.40
C SER A 125 -3.67 -28.87 8.54
N LEU A 126 -4.54 -28.02 9.07
CA LEU A 126 -5.96 -28.28 9.21
C LEU A 126 -6.76 -27.78 8.01
N PRO A 127 -7.81 -28.52 7.60
CA PRO A 127 -8.75 -28.03 6.62
C PRO A 127 -9.64 -26.94 7.21
N GLY A 128 -9.90 -25.92 6.41
CA GLY A 128 -10.86 -24.87 6.69
C GLY A 128 -11.63 -24.48 5.45
N LEU A 129 -12.48 -23.50 5.59
CA LEU A 129 -13.21 -22.88 4.48
C LEU A 129 -12.79 -21.42 4.31
N SER A 130 -12.78 -20.95 3.08
CA SER A 130 -12.72 -19.53 2.74
C SER A 130 -13.98 -19.17 1.98
N THR A 131 -14.68 -18.11 2.37
CA THR A 131 -15.96 -17.71 1.77
C THR A 131 -16.10 -16.19 1.77
N GLY A 132 -17.04 -15.66 0.98
CA GLY A 132 -17.42 -14.25 1.06
C GLY A 132 -18.19 -13.92 2.34
N ASN A 133 -18.39 -12.62 2.57
CA ASN A 133 -19.15 -12.11 3.71
C ASN A 133 -20.13 -11.03 3.25
N ILE A 134 -21.43 -11.32 3.35
CA ILE A 134 -22.50 -10.40 2.93
C ILE A 134 -22.74 -9.26 3.92
N ASP A 135 -22.16 -9.33 5.12
CA ASP A 135 -22.33 -8.34 6.18
C ASP A 135 -21.24 -7.26 6.16
N LEU A 136 -20.41 -7.24 5.11
CA LEU A 136 -19.41 -6.20 4.93
C LEU A 136 -20.03 -4.83 4.72
N THR A 137 -19.41 -3.82 5.32
CA THR A 137 -19.73 -2.40 5.13
C THR A 137 -18.71 -1.73 4.21
N GLU A 138 -18.94 -0.47 3.88
CA GLU A 138 -17.99 0.33 3.12
C GLU A 138 -16.73 0.67 3.92
N GLU A 139 -15.59 0.73 3.24
CA GLU A 139 -14.37 1.33 3.76
C GLU A 139 -14.43 2.85 3.61
N THR A 140 -13.89 3.56 4.57
CA THR A 140 -13.83 5.03 4.54
C THR A 140 -12.38 5.51 4.48
N ALA A 141 -12.05 6.32 3.47
CA ALA A 141 -10.75 6.97 3.33
C ALA A 141 -10.88 8.48 3.59
N LYS A 142 -10.07 9.00 4.50
CA LYS A 142 -9.89 10.44 4.78
C LYS A 142 -8.55 10.88 4.22
N THR A 143 -8.54 11.92 3.43
CA THR A 143 -7.33 12.43 2.78
C THR A 143 -7.18 13.92 3.03
N LEU A 144 -6.04 14.33 3.54
CA LEU A 144 -5.60 15.71 3.63
C LEU A 144 -4.38 15.92 2.72
N THR A 145 -4.44 16.92 1.83
CA THR A 145 -3.27 17.34 1.06
C THR A 145 -3.01 18.82 1.23
N PHE A 146 -1.74 19.19 1.27
CA PHE A 146 -1.32 20.58 1.28
C PHE A 146 -0.04 20.74 0.46
N GLY A 147 -0.03 21.68 -0.50
CA GLY A 147 1.11 21.83 -1.39
C GLY A 147 1.36 23.25 -1.87
N ALA A 148 2.55 23.41 -2.43
CA ALA A 148 3.03 24.65 -3.03
C ALA A 148 3.53 24.42 -4.44
N ILE A 149 3.28 25.37 -5.33
CA ILE A 149 3.79 25.40 -6.70
C ILE A 149 4.50 26.74 -6.89
N PHE A 150 5.71 26.68 -7.44
CA PHE A 150 6.51 27.85 -7.76
C PHE A 150 6.91 27.83 -9.24
N GLN A 151 6.50 28.86 -9.99
CA GLN A 151 6.73 29.02 -11.42
C GLN A 151 7.29 30.44 -11.68
N PRO A 152 8.58 30.68 -11.37
CA PRO A 152 9.14 32.03 -11.44
C PRO A 152 9.19 32.56 -12.87
N THR A 153 8.59 33.71 -13.08
CA THR A 153 8.62 34.40 -14.39
C THR A 153 10.03 34.84 -14.81
N PHE A 154 10.92 35.03 -13.82
CA PHE A 154 12.34 35.41 -14.07
C PHE A 154 13.24 34.22 -14.43
N ILE A 155 12.74 32.96 -14.31
CA ILE A 155 13.37 31.73 -14.84
C ILE A 155 12.34 31.02 -15.72
N PRO A 156 12.14 31.43 -16.95
CA PRO A 156 11.15 30.84 -17.84
C PRO A 156 11.39 29.34 -18.04
N GLY A 157 10.33 28.55 -17.92
CA GLY A 157 10.40 27.09 -18.09
C GLY A 157 10.69 26.30 -16.83
N LEU A 158 10.96 26.95 -15.67
CA LEU A 158 11.08 26.29 -14.37
C LEU A 158 9.72 26.15 -13.69
N ILE A 159 9.42 24.94 -13.20
CA ILE A 159 8.24 24.62 -12.37
C ILE A 159 8.73 23.75 -11.23
N LEU A 160 8.43 24.15 -9.99
CA LEU A 160 8.69 23.40 -8.79
C LEU A 160 7.37 23.12 -8.09
N SER A 161 7.20 21.92 -7.53
CA SER A 161 6.09 21.63 -6.63
C SER A 161 6.51 20.74 -5.47
N ALA A 162 5.85 20.92 -4.34
CA ALA A 162 5.92 20.04 -3.20
C ALA A 162 4.53 19.94 -2.57
N ASP A 163 4.07 18.71 -2.33
CA ASP A 163 2.76 18.40 -1.79
C ASP A 163 2.89 17.38 -0.65
N TYR A 164 2.49 17.76 0.54
CA TYR A 164 2.30 16.84 1.66
C TYR A 164 0.96 16.14 1.50
N TYR A 165 0.92 14.84 1.80
CA TYR A 165 -0.30 14.05 1.89
C TYR A 165 -0.38 13.30 3.21
N ASP A 166 -1.62 13.11 3.69
CA ASP A 166 -1.99 12.30 4.84
C ASP A 166 -3.28 11.58 4.48
N VAL A 167 -3.21 10.25 4.43
CA VAL A 167 -4.32 9.38 4.03
C VAL A 167 -4.55 8.35 5.12
N GLU A 168 -5.77 8.28 5.64
CA GLU A 168 -6.21 7.29 6.62
C GLU A 168 -7.37 6.49 6.03
N ILE A 169 -7.30 5.17 6.09
CA ILE A 169 -8.37 4.25 5.69
C ILE A 169 -8.82 3.49 6.92
N GLU A 170 -10.08 3.66 7.27
CA GLU A 170 -10.76 3.00 8.39
C GLU A 170 -11.70 1.92 7.83
N ASP A 171 -11.97 0.89 8.64
CA ASP A 171 -12.86 -0.22 8.29
C ASP A 171 -12.46 -0.93 6.99
N ALA A 172 -11.15 -1.01 6.72
CA ALA A 172 -10.64 -1.66 5.52
C ALA A 172 -10.96 -3.17 5.55
N VAL A 173 -11.39 -3.68 4.40
CA VAL A 173 -11.74 -5.09 4.25
C VAL A 173 -10.47 -5.93 4.14
N ALA A 174 -10.26 -6.79 5.12
CA ALA A 174 -9.18 -7.76 5.12
C ALA A 174 -9.72 -9.14 5.51
N THR A 175 -9.05 -10.20 5.05
CA THR A 175 -9.34 -11.56 5.49
C THR A 175 -8.27 -11.97 6.50
N PRO A 176 -8.61 -12.08 7.80
CA PRO A 176 -7.67 -12.53 8.82
C PRO A 176 -7.12 -13.92 8.47
N SER A 177 -5.87 -14.19 8.81
CA SER A 177 -5.33 -15.54 8.78
C SER A 177 -6.03 -16.44 9.81
N ALA A 178 -5.88 -17.76 9.71
CA ALA A 178 -6.47 -18.67 10.69
C ALA A 178 -5.93 -18.40 12.12
N ASN A 179 -4.63 -18.11 12.26
CA ASN A 179 -4.03 -17.78 13.55
C ASN A 179 -4.54 -16.45 14.10
N THR A 180 -4.63 -15.42 13.25
CA THR A 180 -5.21 -14.13 13.63
C THR A 180 -6.68 -14.27 14.05
N LEU A 181 -7.45 -15.14 13.36
CA LEU A 181 -8.84 -15.41 13.72
C LEU A 181 -8.96 -16.05 15.12
N LEU A 182 -8.05 -16.98 15.46
CA LEU A 182 -7.96 -17.59 16.78
C LEU A 182 -7.60 -16.58 17.87
N GLU A 183 -6.63 -15.72 17.62
CA GLU A 183 -6.24 -14.65 18.54
C GLU A 183 -7.39 -13.67 18.77
N LEU A 184 -8.03 -13.17 17.71
CA LEU A 184 -9.19 -12.27 17.83
C LEU A 184 -10.36 -12.88 18.62
N CYS A 185 -10.56 -14.20 18.51
CA CYS A 185 -11.57 -14.90 19.29
C CYS A 185 -11.30 -14.80 20.79
N VAL A 186 -10.05 -15.08 21.22
CA VAL A 186 -9.75 -15.18 22.66
C VAL A 186 -9.25 -13.87 23.28
N ASP A 187 -8.79 -12.92 22.47
CA ASP A 187 -8.38 -11.60 22.91
C ASP A 187 -9.56 -10.62 23.08
N ALA A 188 -10.72 -10.95 22.55
CA ALA A 188 -11.93 -10.17 22.75
C ALA A 188 -12.37 -10.13 24.23
N VAL A 189 -13.21 -9.14 24.59
CA VAL A 189 -13.74 -8.99 25.94
C VAL A 189 -14.50 -10.24 26.40
N SER A 190 -15.12 -10.99 25.47
CA SER A 190 -15.81 -12.25 25.75
C SER A 190 -15.71 -13.20 24.56
N LEU A 191 -15.94 -14.51 24.82
CA LEU A 191 -15.99 -15.55 23.78
C LEU A 191 -17.27 -15.49 22.91
N ASP A 192 -18.27 -14.71 23.31
CA ASP A 192 -19.46 -14.45 22.49
C ASP A 192 -19.15 -13.32 21.50
N ASN A 193 -18.40 -13.66 20.46
CA ASN A 193 -17.98 -12.75 19.40
C ASN A 193 -17.99 -13.44 18.04
N GLU A 194 -17.98 -12.63 16.99
CA GLU A 194 -18.06 -13.10 15.61
C GLU A 194 -16.84 -13.92 15.14
N PHE A 195 -15.68 -13.76 15.78
CA PHE A 195 -14.48 -14.50 15.43
C PHE A 195 -14.54 -15.94 15.97
N CYS A 196 -14.97 -16.11 17.24
CA CYS A 196 -15.15 -17.42 17.85
C CYS A 196 -16.19 -18.27 17.11
N ALA A 197 -17.22 -17.65 16.54
CA ALA A 197 -18.26 -18.35 15.78
C ALA A 197 -17.73 -19.03 14.50
N ASN A 198 -16.54 -18.66 14.04
CA ASN A 198 -15.89 -19.19 12.84
C ASN A 198 -14.79 -20.24 13.14
N ILE A 199 -14.73 -20.74 14.39
CA ILE A 199 -13.72 -21.71 14.83
C ILE A 199 -14.43 -22.92 15.44
N ASP A 200 -14.15 -24.09 14.92
CA ASP A 200 -14.60 -25.35 15.46
C ASP A 200 -13.48 -26.01 16.29
N ARG A 201 -13.82 -26.49 17.51
CA ARG A 201 -12.90 -27.22 18.37
C ARG A 201 -13.51 -28.56 18.80
N THR A 202 -12.66 -29.54 18.97
CA THR A 202 -13.10 -30.90 19.39
C THR A 202 -13.41 -30.93 20.88
N PRO A 203 -14.65 -31.21 21.30
CA PRO A 203 -14.95 -31.41 22.72
C PRO A 203 -14.41 -32.76 23.23
N VAL A 204 -14.29 -32.90 24.54
CA VAL A 204 -13.94 -34.21 25.16
C VAL A 204 -14.90 -35.29 24.69
N GLY A 205 -14.36 -36.39 24.15
CA GLY A 205 -15.13 -37.49 23.59
C GLY A 205 -15.68 -37.27 22.18
N GLY A 206 -15.38 -36.14 21.55
CA GLY A 206 -15.79 -35.81 20.18
C GLY A 206 -14.79 -36.23 19.10
N GLY A 207 -13.54 -36.51 19.47
CA GLY A 207 -12.46 -36.94 18.56
C GLY A 207 -12.23 -38.45 18.56
N PHE A 208 -11.38 -38.93 17.65
CA PHE A 208 -10.93 -40.34 17.61
C PHE A 208 -9.87 -40.63 18.68
N ASP A 209 -9.09 -39.65 19.09
CA ASP A 209 -8.08 -39.71 20.14
C ASP A 209 -8.52 -38.80 21.32
N PRO A 210 -8.39 -39.23 22.56
CA PRO A 210 -8.56 -38.35 23.71
C PRO A 210 -7.62 -37.15 23.72
N ALA A 211 -6.51 -37.21 23.04
CA ALA A 211 -5.56 -36.09 22.85
C ALA A 211 -6.10 -34.97 21.94
N ASP A 212 -7.14 -35.28 21.10
CA ASP A 212 -7.75 -34.29 20.21
C ASP A 212 -8.65 -33.30 20.96
N ALA A 213 -8.94 -33.56 22.25
CA ALA A 213 -9.82 -32.69 23.02
C ALA A 213 -9.25 -31.27 23.16
N GLY A 214 -10.05 -30.26 22.81
CA GLY A 214 -9.69 -28.85 22.83
C GLY A 214 -9.03 -28.34 21.55
N VAL A 215 -8.48 -29.23 20.74
CA VAL A 215 -7.77 -28.89 19.51
C VAL A 215 -8.74 -28.31 18.45
N VAL A 216 -8.28 -27.34 17.67
CA VAL A 216 -9.03 -26.79 16.53
C VAL A 216 -9.29 -27.91 15.51
N SER A 217 -10.52 -28.10 15.11
CA SER A 217 -10.94 -29.12 14.14
C SER A 217 -11.35 -28.53 12.79
N GLY A 218 -11.62 -27.22 12.73
CA GLY A 218 -11.97 -26.51 11.53
C GLY A 218 -12.04 -25.00 11.75
N PHE A 219 -12.03 -24.24 10.66
CA PHE A 219 -12.17 -22.78 10.67
C PHE A 219 -12.79 -22.27 9.38
N THR A 220 -13.40 -21.08 9.46
CA THR A 220 -13.95 -20.40 8.29
C THR A 220 -13.35 -19.00 8.21
N LEU A 221 -12.59 -18.72 7.13
CA LEU A 221 -12.04 -17.42 6.84
C LEU A 221 -13.03 -16.60 6.01
N GLN A 222 -13.33 -15.41 6.50
CA GLN A 222 -14.22 -14.46 5.85
C GLN A 222 -13.56 -13.07 5.83
N PRO A 223 -13.71 -12.30 4.74
CA PRO A 223 -13.33 -10.90 4.77
C PRO A 223 -14.16 -10.15 5.81
N LYS A 224 -13.53 -9.22 6.52
CA LYS A 224 -14.09 -8.41 7.60
C LYS A 224 -13.61 -6.97 7.50
N ASN A 225 -14.41 -6.01 7.96
CA ASN A 225 -14.00 -4.61 8.10
C ASN A 225 -13.18 -4.43 9.40
N VAL A 226 -11.95 -4.90 9.40
CA VAL A 226 -11.11 -5.00 10.62
C VAL A 226 -9.75 -4.33 10.49
N ALA A 227 -9.34 -3.96 9.27
CA ALA A 227 -8.03 -3.38 9.04
C ALA A 227 -8.10 -1.84 9.00
N ALA A 228 -6.97 -1.22 9.32
CA ALA A 228 -6.74 0.19 9.13
C ALA A 228 -5.40 0.40 8.44
N PHE A 229 -5.33 1.40 7.55
CA PHE A 229 -4.13 1.79 6.84
C PHE A 229 -3.93 3.29 6.96
N SER A 230 -2.70 3.72 7.19
CA SER A 230 -2.34 5.13 7.21
C SER A 230 -1.06 5.34 6.43
N THR A 231 -1.02 6.40 5.60
CA THR A 231 0.20 6.78 4.89
C THR A 231 0.35 8.29 4.86
N LYS A 232 1.57 8.77 5.12
CA LYS A 232 1.96 10.19 5.13
C LYS A 232 3.26 10.36 4.37
N GLY A 233 3.33 11.41 3.58
CA GLY A 233 4.56 11.69 2.84
C GLY A 233 4.54 13.04 2.15
N ILE A 234 5.60 13.27 1.38
CA ILE A 234 5.78 14.47 0.58
C ILE A 234 6.15 14.06 -0.84
N ASP A 235 5.30 14.41 -1.79
CA ASP A 235 5.61 14.37 -3.21
C ASP A 235 6.27 15.68 -3.64
N PHE A 236 7.34 15.60 -4.41
CA PHE A 236 7.98 16.79 -4.96
C PHE A 236 8.35 16.61 -6.41
N SER A 237 8.28 17.70 -7.16
CA SER A 237 8.72 17.70 -8.55
C SER A 237 9.43 18.99 -8.93
N ALA A 238 10.41 18.86 -9.83
CA ALA A 238 11.04 19.98 -10.48
C ALA A 238 11.12 19.69 -11.99
N ARG A 239 10.62 20.62 -12.80
CA ARG A 239 10.72 20.55 -14.26
C ARG A 239 11.36 21.82 -14.76
N TYR A 240 12.36 21.67 -15.64
CA TYR A 240 13.00 22.81 -16.25
C TYR A 240 13.22 22.57 -17.73
N ARG A 241 12.64 23.42 -18.53
CA ARG A 241 12.80 23.42 -19.99
C ARG A 241 13.64 24.60 -20.43
N VAL A 242 14.76 24.31 -21.09
CA VAL A 242 15.72 25.32 -21.60
C VAL A 242 15.80 25.22 -23.13
N PRO A 243 15.03 26.03 -23.87
CA PRO A 243 15.20 26.14 -25.32
C PRO A 243 16.43 26.98 -25.60
N THR A 244 17.28 26.52 -26.54
CA THR A 244 18.47 27.27 -27.02
C THR A 244 18.38 27.41 -28.52
N GLU A 245 18.99 28.48 -29.05
CA GLU A 245 18.96 28.75 -30.49
C GLU A 245 19.81 27.76 -31.32
N LYS A 246 20.86 27.18 -30.74
CA LYS A 246 21.85 26.38 -31.51
C LYS A 246 22.07 24.98 -30.97
N LEU A 247 21.74 24.75 -29.70
CA LEU A 247 21.97 23.46 -29.02
C LEU A 247 20.68 22.66 -28.82
N GLY A 248 19.56 23.13 -29.38
CA GLY A 248 18.29 22.49 -29.27
C GLY A 248 17.59 22.76 -27.92
N ILE A 249 16.82 21.80 -27.46
CA ILE A 249 15.97 21.92 -26.27
C ILE A 249 16.44 20.91 -25.21
N PHE A 250 16.70 21.41 -24.00
CA PHE A 250 16.99 20.59 -22.83
C PHE A 250 15.78 20.57 -21.93
N ASN A 251 15.34 19.38 -21.53
CA ASN A 251 14.29 19.19 -20.54
C ASN A 251 14.88 18.39 -19.38
N PHE A 252 14.70 18.90 -18.19
CA PHE A 252 15.04 18.24 -16.93
C PHE A 252 13.74 17.96 -16.18
N SER A 253 13.55 16.76 -15.72
CA SER A 253 12.42 16.36 -14.89
C SER A 253 12.96 15.61 -13.68
N PHE A 254 12.56 16.03 -12.51
CA PHE A 254 12.89 15.43 -11.24
C PHE A 254 11.56 15.20 -10.50
N VAL A 255 11.25 13.97 -10.14
CA VAL A 255 10.05 13.60 -9.41
C VAL A 255 10.46 12.67 -8.29
N GLY A 256 10.00 12.94 -7.09
CA GLY A 256 10.30 12.08 -5.96
C GLY A 256 9.22 12.09 -4.91
N ASN A 257 9.28 11.08 -4.06
CA ASN A 257 8.46 10.90 -2.89
C ASN A 257 9.36 10.71 -1.68
N HIS A 258 8.99 11.33 -0.57
CA HIS A 258 9.51 11.01 0.75
C HIS A 258 8.36 10.44 1.58
N LEU A 259 8.39 9.13 1.78
CA LEU A 259 7.46 8.39 2.62
C LEU A 259 7.83 8.63 4.08
N ILE A 260 6.98 9.31 4.83
CA ILE A 260 7.20 9.63 6.25
C ILE A 260 6.73 8.49 7.13
N SER A 261 5.55 7.93 6.84
CA SER A 261 5.04 6.73 7.50
C SER A 261 4.13 5.94 6.56
N LEU A 262 4.09 4.61 6.77
CA LEU A 262 3.17 3.67 6.14
C LEU A 262 2.76 2.64 7.18
N GLU A 263 1.68 2.90 7.86
CA GLU A 263 1.20 2.11 8.97
C GLU A 263 0.09 1.17 8.54
N THR A 264 0.16 -0.07 8.98
CA THR A 264 -0.90 -1.05 8.82
C THR A 264 -1.30 -1.61 10.17
N GLN A 265 -2.59 -1.72 10.42
CA GLN A 265 -3.17 -2.43 11.54
C GLN A 265 -4.11 -3.48 10.98
N GLY A 266 -3.75 -4.76 11.10
CA GLY A 266 -4.49 -5.86 10.49
C GLY A 266 -5.85 -6.11 11.12
N THR A 267 -5.99 -5.77 12.41
CA THR A 267 -7.24 -5.98 13.18
C THR A 267 -7.32 -4.96 14.32
N PRO A 268 -8.53 -4.64 14.80
CA PRO A 268 -8.69 -3.75 15.95
C PRO A 268 -7.93 -4.24 17.19
N GLY A 269 -7.10 -3.37 17.77
CA GLY A 269 -6.30 -3.70 18.96
C GLY A 269 -4.99 -4.43 18.66
N ALA A 270 -4.74 -4.87 17.44
CA ALA A 270 -3.43 -5.37 17.03
C ALA A 270 -2.39 -4.24 17.01
N ASP A 271 -1.13 -4.61 17.13
CA ASP A 271 -0.02 -3.67 17.01
C ASP A 271 0.00 -3.01 15.63
N ILE A 272 0.31 -1.72 15.62
CA ILE A 272 0.52 -0.97 14.39
C ILE A 272 1.91 -1.32 13.84
N ILE A 273 1.93 -1.78 12.59
CA ILE A 273 3.16 -2.12 11.89
C ILE A 273 3.56 -0.95 11.00
N GLU A 274 4.73 -0.36 11.27
CA GLU A 274 5.34 0.67 10.42
C GLU A 274 6.16 0.02 9.31
N ASN A 275 5.75 0.25 8.06
CA ASN A 275 6.36 -0.31 6.86
C ASN A 275 7.28 0.66 6.11
N ALA A 276 7.29 1.96 6.45
CA ALA A 276 8.21 2.91 5.82
C ALA A 276 9.67 2.51 6.07
N GLY A 277 10.46 2.40 5.00
CA GLY A 277 11.83 1.91 5.03
C GLY A 277 11.96 0.39 5.08
N VAL A 278 10.87 -0.35 4.86
CA VAL A 278 10.88 -1.81 4.66
C VAL A 278 10.92 -2.13 3.16
N LEU A 279 11.36 -3.32 2.80
CA LEU A 279 11.45 -3.79 1.41
C LEU A 279 10.12 -3.62 0.68
N GLY A 280 10.17 -2.93 -0.46
CA GLY A 280 9.00 -2.51 -1.23
C GLY A 280 8.60 -1.05 -0.98
N ASP A 281 8.84 -0.51 0.23
CA ASP A 281 8.40 0.82 0.67
C ASP A 281 9.57 1.70 1.15
N PRO A 282 10.58 2.03 0.31
CA PRO A 282 11.71 2.84 0.72
C PRO A 282 11.26 4.26 1.11
N GLU A 283 11.93 4.85 2.12
CA GLU A 283 11.59 6.21 2.60
C GLU A 283 11.81 7.27 1.51
N TRP A 284 12.77 7.08 0.60
CA TRP A 284 13.00 7.96 -0.53
C TRP A 284 12.98 7.22 -1.85
N GLN A 285 12.17 7.72 -2.78
CA GLN A 285 12.17 7.31 -4.18
C GLN A 285 12.27 8.53 -5.06
N VAL A 286 13.18 8.52 -6.01
CA VAL A 286 13.43 9.65 -6.89
C VAL A 286 13.69 9.18 -8.32
N ASN A 287 13.01 9.82 -9.26
CA ASN A 287 13.27 9.67 -10.69
C ASN A 287 13.79 10.99 -11.26
N PHE A 288 14.90 10.93 -11.94
CA PHE A 288 15.44 12.04 -12.70
C PHE A 288 15.51 11.69 -14.18
N ASP A 289 14.94 12.54 -15.03
CA ASP A 289 14.97 12.42 -16.47
C ASP A 289 15.60 13.65 -17.09
N PHE A 290 16.60 13.42 -17.91
CA PHE A 290 17.17 14.39 -18.80
C PHE A 290 16.84 14.04 -20.25
N ASN A 291 16.19 14.97 -20.96
CA ASN A 291 15.88 14.83 -22.37
C ASN A 291 16.48 16.00 -23.16
N TRP A 292 17.34 15.67 -24.12
CA TRP A 292 17.90 16.62 -25.04
C TRP A 292 17.42 16.33 -26.46
N THR A 293 16.90 17.36 -27.12
CA THR A 293 16.41 17.29 -28.50
C THR A 293 17.12 18.32 -29.35
N LEU A 294 17.81 17.86 -30.39
CA LEU A 294 18.46 18.69 -31.41
C LEU A 294 18.10 18.16 -32.79
N ASP A 295 17.37 18.97 -33.56
CA ASP A 295 16.85 18.60 -34.89
C ASP A 295 16.19 17.21 -34.85
N ASN A 296 16.76 16.25 -35.55
CA ASN A 296 16.28 14.90 -35.69
C ASN A 296 16.78 13.94 -34.59
N PHE A 297 17.62 14.41 -33.66
CA PHE A 297 18.21 13.62 -32.59
C PHE A 297 17.50 13.88 -31.26
N ASN A 298 17.31 12.83 -30.51
CA ASN A 298 16.80 12.90 -29.13
C ASN A 298 17.62 11.95 -28.26
N LEU A 299 18.19 12.50 -27.19
CA LEU A 299 18.88 11.74 -26.14
C LEU A 299 18.02 11.77 -24.87
N ASN A 300 17.73 10.61 -24.33
CA ASN A 300 17.15 10.46 -23.00
C ASN A 300 18.18 9.81 -22.07
N TYR A 301 18.28 10.34 -20.87
CA TYR A 301 19.06 9.77 -19.78
C TYR A 301 18.22 9.81 -18.52
N GLY A 302 17.97 8.64 -17.93
CA GLY A 302 17.19 8.45 -16.72
C GLY A 302 18.03 7.96 -15.56
N ILE A 303 17.66 8.37 -14.35
CA ILE A 303 18.16 7.81 -13.09
C ILE A 303 16.95 7.46 -12.24
N ASN A 304 16.87 6.19 -11.81
CA ASN A 304 15.90 5.73 -10.83
C ASN A 304 16.65 5.46 -9.52
N TYR A 305 16.28 6.18 -8.47
CA TYR A 305 16.81 6.01 -7.13
C TYR A 305 15.73 5.46 -6.20
N ALA A 306 16.09 4.44 -5.42
CA ALA A 306 15.37 4.02 -4.24
C ALA A 306 16.35 3.92 -3.07
N ASP A 307 15.92 4.39 -1.90
CA ASP A 307 16.74 4.34 -0.68
C ASP A 307 16.87 2.91 -0.17
N LYS A 308 17.86 2.71 0.69
CA LYS A 308 18.06 1.43 1.42
C LYS A 308 16.82 1.10 2.26
N THR A 309 16.54 -0.19 2.38
CA THR A 309 15.42 -0.69 3.17
C THR A 309 15.84 -1.77 4.16
N LEU A 310 14.99 -2.06 5.13
CA LEU A 310 15.05 -3.27 5.94
C LEU A 310 14.34 -4.39 5.18
N ARG A 311 14.84 -5.60 5.28
CA ARG A 311 14.22 -6.78 4.65
C ARG A 311 12.96 -7.23 5.35
N PHE A 312 12.85 -6.98 6.65
CA PHE A 312 11.72 -7.31 7.51
C PHE A 312 11.25 -6.07 8.26
N SER A 313 10.02 -6.08 8.76
CA SER A 313 9.52 -4.99 9.58
C SER A 313 10.34 -4.84 10.87
N ARG A 314 10.30 -3.64 11.46
CA ARG A 314 10.95 -3.41 12.77
C ARG A 314 10.33 -4.27 13.87
N ALA A 315 9.02 -4.60 13.74
CA ALA A 315 8.30 -5.47 14.66
C ALA A 315 8.80 -6.92 14.57
N ASP A 316 8.95 -7.45 13.35
CA ASP A 316 9.47 -8.82 13.14
C ASP A 316 10.89 -8.97 13.67
N ILE A 317 11.76 -7.97 13.41
CA ILE A 317 13.14 -7.95 13.91
C ILE A 317 13.18 -7.88 15.45
N ALA A 318 12.24 -7.15 16.07
CA ALA A 318 12.17 -7.09 17.53
C ALA A 318 11.63 -8.38 18.16
N ALA A 319 10.72 -9.08 17.47
CA ALA A 319 10.18 -10.36 17.89
C ALA A 319 11.22 -11.50 17.73
N ASP A 320 11.97 -11.49 16.62
CA ASP A 320 13.03 -12.47 16.34
C ASP A 320 14.31 -11.74 15.83
N PRO A 321 15.23 -11.37 16.73
CA PRO A 321 16.48 -10.72 16.34
C PRO A 321 17.39 -11.56 15.44
N ASP A 322 17.18 -12.88 15.39
CA ASP A 322 17.93 -13.84 14.58
C ASP A 322 17.18 -14.26 13.30
N ILE A 323 16.10 -13.55 12.93
CA ILE A 323 15.24 -13.83 11.75
C ILE A 323 16.04 -13.97 10.46
N VAL A 324 17.18 -13.28 10.37
CA VAL A 324 18.15 -13.38 9.28
C VAL A 324 19.53 -12.97 9.77
N ALA A 325 20.58 -13.49 9.13
CA ALA A 325 21.94 -13.07 9.44
C ALA A 325 22.11 -11.55 9.24
N PRO A 326 22.83 -10.84 10.15
CA PRO A 326 22.88 -9.37 10.17
C PRO A 326 23.32 -8.71 8.86
N GLU A 327 24.16 -9.39 8.06
CA GLU A 327 24.62 -8.92 6.74
C GLU A 327 23.51 -8.88 5.69
N TYR A 328 22.41 -9.64 5.87
CA TYR A 328 21.27 -9.69 4.96
C TYR A 328 20.06 -8.91 5.47
N LEU A 329 20.17 -8.25 6.64
CA LEU A 329 19.05 -7.51 7.23
C LEU A 329 18.69 -6.26 6.42
N LYS A 330 19.65 -5.67 5.73
CA LYS A 330 19.48 -4.45 4.93
C LYS A 330 19.59 -4.75 3.45
N VAL A 331 18.81 -4.05 2.67
CA VAL A 331 18.90 -3.97 1.22
C VAL A 331 19.49 -2.62 0.88
N ASP A 332 20.55 -2.60 0.09
CA ASP A 332 21.26 -1.38 -0.27
C ASP A 332 20.42 -0.48 -1.18
N SER A 333 20.74 0.82 -1.18
CA SER A 333 20.10 1.78 -2.07
C SER A 333 20.42 1.49 -3.54
N ARG A 334 19.43 1.72 -4.40
CA ARG A 334 19.55 1.53 -5.84
C ARG A 334 19.77 2.85 -6.56
N PHE A 335 20.68 2.83 -7.55
CA PHE A 335 20.84 3.83 -8.58
C PHE A 335 20.88 3.16 -9.96
N GLU A 336 19.74 3.06 -10.61
CA GLU A 336 19.67 2.50 -11.96
C GLU A 336 19.70 3.62 -12.98
N HIS A 337 20.60 3.49 -13.97
CA HIS A 337 20.83 4.48 -14.99
C HIS A 337 20.46 3.93 -16.36
N ASP A 338 19.63 4.67 -17.08
CA ASP A 338 19.14 4.30 -18.40
C ASP A 338 19.54 5.34 -19.43
N VAL A 339 19.89 4.89 -20.62
CA VAL A 339 20.19 5.81 -21.73
C VAL A 339 19.53 5.34 -23.01
N GLN A 340 18.94 6.27 -23.76
CA GLN A 340 18.39 6.00 -25.10
C GLN A 340 18.77 7.14 -26.06
N LEU A 341 19.27 6.77 -27.22
CA LEU A 341 19.42 7.66 -28.35
C LEU A 341 18.40 7.32 -29.45
N ARG A 342 17.72 8.34 -29.93
CA ARG A 342 16.76 8.25 -31.04
C ARG A 342 17.14 9.21 -32.15
N TRP A 343 17.03 8.73 -33.38
CA TRP A 343 17.12 9.52 -34.58
C TRP A 343 15.86 9.36 -35.40
N THR A 344 15.23 10.50 -35.77
CA THR A 344 13.97 10.51 -36.56
C THR A 344 14.27 11.10 -37.93
N THR A 345 13.91 10.39 -39.00
CA THR A 345 14.10 10.86 -40.39
C THR A 345 13.00 11.85 -40.77
N ASP A 346 13.22 12.56 -41.88
CA ASP A 346 12.19 13.46 -42.45
C ASP A 346 10.91 12.73 -42.89
N SER A 347 10.97 11.42 -43.10
CA SER A 347 9.83 10.54 -43.42
C SER A 347 9.17 9.93 -42.18
N ASN A 348 9.30 10.55 -41.00
CA ASN A 348 8.70 10.11 -39.74
C ASN A 348 9.06 8.67 -39.30
N MET A 349 10.14 8.10 -39.84
CA MET A 349 10.72 6.85 -39.32
C MET A 349 11.70 7.19 -38.20
N SER A 350 11.57 6.53 -37.06
CA SER A 350 12.49 6.68 -35.94
C SER A 350 13.27 5.39 -35.69
N PHE A 351 14.59 5.54 -35.56
CA PHE A 351 15.49 4.47 -35.12
C PHE A 351 15.97 4.81 -33.70
N TYR A 352 15.97 3.83 -32.83
CA TYR A 352 16.45 4.04 -31.46
C TYR A 352 17.28 2.86 -30.98
N VAL A 353 18.25 3.19 -30.15
CA VAL A 353 19.08 2.25 -29.40
C VAL A 353 19.11 2.69 -27.95
N GLY A 354 19.16 1.75 -27.04
CA GLY A 354 19.23 2.10 -25.61
C GLY A 354 19.86 1.00 -24.79
N VAL A 355 20.20 1.39 -23.58
CA VAL A 355 20.74 0.53 -22.54
C VAL A 355 20.02 0.86 -21.23
N ASN A 356 19.39 -0.10 -20.62
CA ASN A 356 18.87 0.00 -19.27
C ASN A 356 19.91 -0.58 -18.30
N ASN A 357 19.94 -0.04 -17.09
CA ASN A 357 20.90 -0.40 -16.07
C ASN A 357 22.36 -0.34 -16.60
N VAL A 358 22.76 0.83 -17.06
CA VAL A 358 24.07 1.08 -17.73
C VAL A 358 25.25 0.57 -16.89
N PHE A 359 25.17 0.69 -15.57
CA PHE A 359 26.24 0.30 -14.65
C PHE A 359 26.14 -1.14 -14.17
N ASP A 360 25.12 -1.90 -14.64
CA ASP A 360 24.93 -3.32 -14.31
C ASP A 360 24.75 -3.54 -12.80
N GLN A 361 23.95 -2.71 -12.16
CA GLN A 361 23.67 -2.90 -10.75
C GLN A 361 22.94 -4.23 -10.55
N GLU A 362 23.49 -5.08 -9.70
CA GLU A 362 22.94 -6.40 -9.39
C GLU A 362 21.91 -6.29 -8.24
N PRO A 363 20.90 -7.15 -8.19
CA PRO A 363 20.01 -7.27 -7.04
C PRO A 363 20.74 -7.82 -5.83
N ASP A 364 20.28 -7.46 -4.64
CA ASP A 364 20.80 -8.04 -3.40
C ASP A 364 20.49 -9.53 -3.31
N VAL A 365 21.30 -10.24 -2.54
CA VAL A 365 21.19 -11.69 -2.36
C VAL A 365 19.79 -12.10 -1.92
N GLY A 366 19.19 -13.02 -2.67
CA GLY A 366 17.83 -13.53 -2.42
C GLY A 366 16.69 -12.62 -2.92
N LEU A 367 16.99 -11.51 -3.59
CA LEU A 367 16.04 -10.62 -4.22
C LEU A 367 16.18 -10.69 -5.74
N TYR A 368 15.10 -10.99 -6.45
CA TYR A 368 15.13 -11.19 -7.91
C TYR A 368 14.36 -10.11 -8.69
N PHE A 369 13.52 -9.32 -8.01
CA PHE A 369 12.59 -8.41 -8.68
C PHE A 369 12.60 -7.00 -8.11
N ASP A 370 12.93 -6.82 -6.84
CA ASP A 370 12.87 -5.55 -6.16
C ASP A 370 14.11 -5.37 -5.27
N PRO A 371 14.69 -4.17 -5.25
CA PRO A 371 14.41 -3.01 -6.11
C PRO A 371 15.07 -3.08 -7.49
N VAL A 372 15.92 -4.07 -7.78
CA VAL A 372 16.68 -4.23 -9.02
C VAL A 372 16.27 -5.50 -9.76
N SER A 373 16.08 -5.40 -11.07
CA SER A 373 15.77 -6.55 -11.90
C SER A 373 16.96 -7.49 -12.04
N ALA A 374 16.73 -8.79 -11.93
CA ALA A 374 17.71 -9.83 -12.21
C ALA A 374 18.21 -9.87 -13.67
N LEU A 375 17.57 -9.13 -14.59
CA LEU A 375 18.03 -9.02 -15.98
C LEU A 375 19.37 -8.30 -16.10
N GLY A 376 19.78 -7.49 -15.09
CA GLY A 376 20.98 -6.69 -15.16
C GLY A 376 20.96 -5.69 -16.30
N ARG A 377 22.12 -5.43 -16.89
CA ARG A 377 22.25 -4.51 -18.03
C ARG A 377 21.56 -5.06 -19.28
N PHE A 378 20.63 -4.29 -19.84
CA PHE A 378 19.81 -4.71 -20.96
C PHE A 378 19.97 -3.76 -22.14
N PHE A 379 20.41 -4.29 -23.31
CA PHE A 379 20.56 -3.55 -24.57
C PHE A 379 19.34 -3.77 -25.45
N TYR A 380 18.86 -2.70 -26.06
CA TYR A 380 17.74 -2.80 -26.99
C TYR A 380 17.90 -1.85 -28.17
N ALA A 381 17.28 -2.21 -29.29
CA ALA A 381 17.17 -1.37 -30.49
C ALA A 381 15.82 -1.59 -31.15
N GLY A 382 15.32 -0.57 -31.84
CA GLY A 382 14.07 -0.69 -32.55
C GLY A 382 13.86 0.39 -33.61
N ILE A 383 12.83 0.14 -34.41
CA ILE A 383 12.37 1.04 -35.47
C ILE A 383 10.90 1.34 -35.21
N ARG A 384 10.53 2.60 -35.28
CA ARG A 384 9.15 3.06 -35.23
C ARG A 384 8.81 3.75 -36.55
N ILE A 385 7.72 3.33 -37.18
CA ILE A 385 7.17 3.94 -38.39
C ILE A 385 5.82 4.58 -38.00
N SER A 386 5.69 5.89 -38.23
CA SER A 386 4.42 6.59 -37.99
C SER A 386 3.55 6.51 -39.25
N GLY A 387 2.30 6.07 -39.09
CA GLY A 387 1.40 5.76 -40.20
C GLY A 387 0.74 6.95 -40.88
N ASP A 388 1.04 8.19 -40.49
CA ASP A 388 0.44 9.39 -41.08
C ASP A 388 0.76 9.57 -42.59
N ASP A 389 1.78 8.87 -43.10
CA ASP A 389 2.17 8.89 -44.53
C ASP A 389 1.77 7.58 -45.29
N LEU A 390 1.15 6.61 -44.65
CA LEU A 390 0.80 5.33 -45.29
C LEU A 390 -0.55 5.32 -46.01
N GLY A 391 -1.27 6.44 -46.03
CA GLY A 391 -2.44 6.66 -46.88
C GLY A 391 -3.56 5.58 -46.81
N PHE A 392 -3.81 4.99 -45.63
CA PHE A 392 -4.91 4.09 -45.37
C PHE A 392 -6.07 4.78 -44.67
#